data_85879b7ac8a167213cc648c64bc08e42
#
_entry.id   85879b7ac8a167213cc648c64bc08e42
#
_cell.length_a   1.000
_cell.length_b   1.000
_cell.length_c   1.000
_cell.angle_alpha   90.00
_cell.angle_beta   90.00
_cell.angle_gamma   90.00
#
_symmetry.space_group_name_H-M   'P 1'
#
loop_
_entity.id
_entity.type
_entity.pdbx_description
1 polymer ?
#
loop_
_entity_poly.entity_id
_entity_poly.type
_entity_poly.pdbx_seq_one_letter_code
_entity_poly.pdbx_strand_id
1 'polypeptide(L)'
;MLKKILFGLVVLVLIFILYVVTFFKSGLNTLRTNPNESSIDYVLIEEDLSKKKNYFTWIGQATILLNIDNLNILFDPIFNDRASPFKNIGPKRNVPPAISINKLPKIDLIFISHNHYDHLDLESLIDIQNLYEEVIIYVPKGDKKLLKQSGLINIEELNWWERRKFKNIEITFTPTKHWSARGLF
;
A
#
# COMPACT_ATOMS: atom_id res chain seq x y z
N MET A 1 -45.59 -4.86 38.03
CA MET A 1 -45.40 -5.11 36.57
C MET A 1 -44.26 -4.21 36.01
N LEU A 2 -44.32 -2.91 36.14
CA LEU A 2 -43.30 -1.96 35.60
C LEU A 2 -41.86 -2.25 36.02
N LYS A 3 -41.61 -2.54 37.32
CA LYS A 3 -40.27 -2.87 37.82
C LYS A 3 -39.63 -4.13 37.13
N LYS A 4 -40.46 -5.13 36.81
CA LYS A 4 -39.97 -6.33 36.10
C LYS A 4 -39.66 -6.04 34.63
N ILE A 5 -40.45 -5.17 33.98
CA ILE A 5 -40.21 -4.72 32.60
C ILE A 5 -38.91 -3.88 32.56
N LEU A 6 -38.74 -2.95 33.49
CA LEU A 6 -37.56 -2.11 33.57
C LEU A 6 -36.28 -2.97 33.82
N PHE A 7 -36.37 -3.97 34.71
CA PHE A 7 -35.28 -4.91 34.96
C PHE A 7 -34.92 -5.70 33.71
N GLY A 8 -35.91 -6.21 32.97
CA GLY A 8 -35.68 -6.92 31.69
C GLY A 8 -35.01 -6.04 30.65
N LEU A 9 -35.41 -4.77 30.52
CA LEU A 9 -34.79 -3.83 29.61
C LEU A 9 -33.30 -3.55 29.98
N VAL A 10 -33.01 -3.35 31.27
CA VAL A 10 -31.63 -3.16 31.72
C VAL A 10 -30.76 -4.38 31.41
N VAL A 11 -31.26 -5.59 31.63
CA VAL A 11 -30.52 -6.83 31.31
C VAL A 11 -30.26 -6.94 29.81
N LEU A 12 -31.23 -6.62 28.95
CA LEU A 12 -31.05 -6.62 27.49
C LEU A 12 -30.00 -5.59 27.04
N VAL A 13 -30.01 -4.39 27.62
CA VAL A 13 -29.00 -3.35 27.33
C VAL A 13 -27.60 -3.82 27.74
N LEU A 14 -27.46 -4.47 28.90
CA LEU A 14 -26.17 -4.99 29.36
C LEU A 14 -25.66 -6.12 28.47
N ILE A 15 -26.55 -7.03 28.02
CA ILE A 15 -26.21 -8.10 27.07
C ILE A 15 -25.75 -7.48 25.73
N PHE A 16 -26.46 -6.47 25.24
CA PHE A 16 -26.08 -5.78 24.00
C PHE A 16 -24.71 -5.08 24.13
N ILE A 17 -24.48 -4.39 25.24
CA ILE A 17 -23.16 -3.75 25.50
C ILE A 17 -22.05 -4.80 25.55
N LEU A 18 -22.28 -5.94 26.25
CA LEU A 18 -21.31 -7.02 26.33
C LEU A 18 -21.01 -7.61 24.94
N TYR A 19 -22.06 -7.81 24.12
CA TYR A 19 -21.92 -8.27 22.73
C TYR A 19 -21.07 -7.29 21.91
N VAL A 20 -21.39 -5.99 21.95
CA VAL A 20 -20.62 -4.96 21.24
C VAL A 20 -19.16 -4.93 21.71
N VAL A 21 -18.91 -4.98 23.02
CA VAL A 21 -17.56 -4.97 23.56
C VAL A 21 -16.77 -6.21 23.13
N THR A 22 -17.39 -7.39 23.17
CA THR A 22 -16.72 -8.65 22.74
C THR A 22 -16.46 -8.65 21.23
N PHE A 23 -17.41 -8.18 20.43
CA PHE A 23 -17.25 -8.03 18.98
C PHE A 23 -16.10 -7.09 18.63
N PHE A 24 -16.06 -5.89 19.24
CA PHE A 24 -14.96 -4.94 19.05
C PHE A 24 -13.61 -5.49 19.53
N LYS A 25 -13.59 -6.19 20.67
CA LYS A 25 -12.37 -6.81 21.20
C LYS A 25 -11.84 -7.92 20.30
N SER A 26 -12.74 -8.72 19.73
CA SER A 26 -12.39 -9.76 18.75
C SER A 26 -11.86 -9.13 17.47
N GLY A 27 -12.53 -8.11 16.92
CA GLY A 27 -12.07 -7.39 15.73
C GLY A 27 -10.70 -6.72 15.93
N LEU A 28 -10.49 -6.05 17.07
CA LEU A 28 -9.19 -5.46 17.42
C LEU A 28 -8.09 -6.52 17.58
N ASN A 29 -8.39 -7.67 18.15
CA ASN A 29 -7.43 -8.77 18.25
C ASN A 29 -7.05 -9.28 16.86
N THR A 30 -8.03 -9.50 15.97
CA THR A 30 -7.77 -9.91 14.58
C THR A 30 -6.87 -8.90 13.84
N LEU A 31 -7.09 -7.59 14.05
CA LEU A 31 -6.26 -6.54 13.46
C LEU A 31 -4.86 -6.43 14.09
N ARG A 32 -4.68 -6.92 15.32
CA ARG A 32 -3.40 -6.91 16.03
C ARG A 32 -2.60 -8.19 15.90
N THR A 33 -3.24 -9.31 15.56
CA THR A 33 -2.52 -10.57 15.38
C THR A 33 -1.51 -10.41 14.27
N ASN A 34 -0.26 -10.68 14.63
CA ASN A 34 0.74 -10.97 13.62
C ASN A 34 0.26 -12.22 12.86
N PRO A 35 0.47 -12.31 11.55
CA PRO A 35 0.36 -13.60 10.89
C PRO A 35 1.19 -14.58 11.71
N ASN A 36 0.69 -15.81 11.89
CA ASN A 36 1.55 -16.88 12.42
C ASN A 36 2.85 -16.75 11.65
N GLU A 37 3.97 -16.72 12.35
CA GLU A 37 5.29 -16.85 11.74
C GLU A 37 5.35 -18.26 11.13
N SER A 38 4.56 -18.46 10.07
CA SER A 38 4.76 -19.60 9.21
C SER A 38 6.17 -19.40 8.66
N SER A 39 6.98 -20.42 8.74
CA SER A 39 8.31 -20.48 8.13
C SER A 39 8.15 -20.44 6.61
N ILE A 40 7.74 -19.28 6.09
CA ILE A 40 7.70 -19.03 4.65
C ILE A 40 9.15 -18.73 4.27
N ASP A 41 9.73 -19.67 3.53
CA ASP A 41 11.05 -19.44 2.95
C ASP A 41 10.97 -18.25 1.98
N TYR A 42 11.88 -17.30 2.14
CA TYR A 42 12.01 -16.16 1.25
C TYR A 42 13.46 -15.92 0.90
N VAL A 43 13.68 -15.35 -0.26
CA VAL A 43 15.03 -15.01 -0.75
C VAL A 43 15.17 -13.49 -0.81
N LEU A 44 16.24 -12.97 -0.22
CA LEU A 44 16.63 -11.58 -0.36
C LEU A 44 17.48 -11.41 -1.61
N ILE A 45 17.29 -10.28 -2.30
CA ILE A 45 18.11 -9.92 -3.46
C ILE A 45 19.38 -9.24 -2.94
N GLU A 46 20.49 -9.95 -3.02
CA GLU A 46 21.80 -9.46 -2.61
C GLU A 46 22.61 -8.85 -3.76
N GLU A 47 22.24 -9.13 -4.99
CA GLU A 47 22.91 -8.63 -6.18
C GLU A 47 22.61 -7.15 -6.44
N ASP A 48 23.57 -6.47 -7.05
CA ASP A 48 23.46 -5.07 -7.47
C ASP A 48 22.65 -4.98 -8.78
N LEU A 49 21.36 -4.66 -8.65
CA LEU A 49 20.45 -4.54 -9.79
C LEU A 49 20.79 -3.39 -10.74
N SER A 50 21.59 -2.40 -10.31
CA SER A 50 21.99 -1.28 -11.17
C SER A 50 22.87 -1.73 -12.35
N LYS A 51 23.49 -2.90 -12.25
CA LYS A 51 24.35 -3.51 -13.29
C LYS A 51 23.57 -4.37 -14.28
N LYS A 52 22.30 -4.63 -14.03
CA LYS A 52 21.45 -5.47 -14.88
C LYS A 52 20.62 -4.62 -15.84
N LYS A 53 20.21 -5.24 -16.94
CA LYS A 53 19.35 -4.62 -17.94
C LYS A 53 18.22 -5.56 -18.34
N ASN A 54 17.07 -4.96 -18.65
CA ASN A 54 15.89 -5.67 -19.14
C ASN A 54 15.50 -6.83 -18.20
N TYR A 55 15.21 -6.49 -16.95
CA TYR A 55 14.76 -7.43 -15.95
C TYR A 55 13.44 -7.00 -15.33
N PHE A 56 12.80 -7.97 -14.73
CA PHE A 56 11.61 -7.82 -13.93
C PHE A 56 11.85 -8.53 -12.60
N THR A 57 11.50 -7.89 -11.51
CA THR A 57 11.72 -8.41 -10.15
C THR A 57 10.48 -8.18 -9.30
N TRP A 58 9.93 -9.24 -8.73
CA TRP A 58 8.89 -9.14 -7.71
C TRP A 58 9.54 -8.89 -6.35
N ILE A 59 9.23 -7.74 -5.74
CA ILE A 59 9.81 -7.34 -4.46
C ILE A 59 8.97 -7.86 -3.28
N GLY A 60 7.69 -8.05 -3.51
CA GLY A 60 6.74 -8.56 -2.52
C GLY A 60 5.44 -7.79 -2.52
N GLN A 61 4.35 -8.43 -2.08
CA GLN A 61 2.97 -7.91 -2.17
C GLN A 61 2.67 -7.51 -3.63
N ALA A 62 2.27 -6.29 -3.89
CA ALA A 62 2.02 -5.74 -5.23
C ALA A 62 3.26 -5.09 -5.87
N THR A 63 4.38 -5.01 -5.13
CA THR A 63 5.55 -4.24 -5.56
C THR A 63 6.37 -5.00 -6.60
N ILE A 64 6.53 -4.38 -7.77
CA ILE A 64 7.32 -4.89 -8.90
C ILE A 64 8.32 -3.83 -9.34
N LEU A 65 9.57 -4.23 -9.54
CA LEU A 65 10.59 -3.43 -10.20
C LEU A 65 10.83 -3.97 -11.61
N LEU A 66 10.64 -3.11 -12.60
CA LEU A 66 10.92 -3.37 -14.01
C LEU A 66 12.06 -2.49 -14.48
N ASN A 67 13.08 -3.08 -15.09
CA ASN A 67 14.06 -2.35 -15.88
C ASN A 67 13.85 -2.64 -17.37
N ILE A 68 13.57 -1.59 -18.12
CA ILE A 68 13.40 -1.65 -19.57
C ILE A 68 13.99 -0.39 -20.22
N ASP A 69 14.75 -0.54 -21.28
CA ASP A 69 15.36 0.59 -22.02
C ASP A 69 16.19 1.53 -21.11
N ASN A 70 16.88 0.97 -20.13
CA ASN A 70 17.63 1.68 -19.08
C ASN A 70 16.76 2.57 -18.17
N LEU A 71 15.46 2.33 -18.08
CA LEU A 71 14.55 2.94 -17.14
C LEU A 71 14.21 1.95 -16.03
N ASN A 72 14.27 2.40 -14.78
CA ASN A 72 13.81 1.65 -13.63
C ASN A 72 12.43 2.16 -13.23
N ILE A 73 11.45 1.29 -13.33
CA ILE A 73 10.04 1.57 -13.09
C ILE A 73 9.57 0.75 -11.90
N LEU A 74 8.98 1.39 -10.92
CA LEU A 74 8.48 0.72 -9.73
C LEU A 74 6.94 0.80 -9.70
N PHE A 75 6.30 -0.35 -9.53
CA PHE A 75 4.84 -0.44 -9.43
C PHE A 75 4.45 -0.69 -7.98
N ASP A 76 3.44 0.05 -7.50
CA ASP A 76 2.81 -0.09 -6.17
C ASP A 76 3.83 -0.34 -5.05
N PRO A 77 4.77 0.60 -4.79
CA PRO A 77 5.85 0.38 -3.84
C PRO A 77 5.35 0.35 -2.39
N ILE A 78 5.40 -0.84 -1.78
CA ILE A 78 5.06 -1.08 -0.38
C ILE A 78 6.28 -1.69 0.32
N PHE A 79 6.92 -0.92 1.19
CA PHE A 79 8.07 -1.36 1.97
C PHE A 79 7.78 -1.42 3.47
N ASN A 80 6.69 -0.79 3.91
CA ASN A 80 6.24 -0.86 5.30
C ASN A 80 5.74 -2.25 5.70
N ASP A 81 5.80 -2.54 6.98
CA ASP A 81 5.35 -3.80 7.56
C ASP A 81 3.83 -4.01 7.49
N ARG A 82 3.05 -2.93 7.39
CA ARG A 82 1.59 -2.99 7.44
C ARG A 82 0.91 -2.17 6.36
N ALA A 83 -0.10 -2.76 5.75
CA ALA A 83 -1.02 -2.07 4.86
C ALA A 83 -2.10 -1.35 5.70
N SER A 84 -1.75 -0.19 6.26
CA SER A 84 -2.60 0.51 7.22
C SER A 84 -2.21 1.99 7.36
N PRO A 85 -3.17 2.89 7.70
CA PRO A 85 -2.83 4.25 8.13
C PRO A 85 -2.16 4.30 9.52
N PHE A 86 -2.12 3.18 10.25
CA PHE A 86 -1.60 3.10 11.60
C PHE A 86 -0.40 2.14 11.67
N LYS A 87 0.70 2.58 12.29
CA LYS A 87 1.95 1.78 12.40
C LYS A 87 1.78 0.43 13.09
N ASN A 88 0.88 0.34 14.06
CA ASN A 88 0.75 -0.83 14.93
C ASN A 88 -0.54 -1.63 14.74
N ILE A 89 -1.41 -1.22 13.81
CA ILE A 89 -2.73 -1.81 13.58
C ILE A 89 -2.92 -2.04 12.09
N GLY A 90 -3.51 -3.17 11.73
CA GLY A 90 -3.81 -3.53 10.35
C GLY A 90 -3.00 -4.74 9.86
N PRO A 91 -3.28 -5.21 8.65
CA PRO A 91 -2.61 -6.39 8.10
C PRO A 91 -1.09 -6.21 8.07
N LYS A 92 -0.38 -7.17 8.65
CA LYS A 92 1.10 -7.22 8.63
C LYS A 92 1.54 -8.15 7.50
N ARG A 93 2.66 -7.80 6.84
CA ARG A 93 3.24 -8.70 5.85
C ARG A 93 3.84 -9.95 6.51
N ASN A 94 3.81 -11.06 5.78
CA ASN A 94 4.35 -12.34 6.23
C ASN A 94 5.86 -12.45 6.03
N VAL A 95 6.38 -11.80 4.99
CA VAL A 95 7.81 -11.82 4.62
C VAL A 95 8.27 -10.39 4.34
N PRO A 96 9.54 -10.05 4.60
CA PRO A 96 10.09 -8.73 4.27
C PRO A 96 10.08 -8.49 2.76
N PRO A 97 10.23 -7.24 2.30
CA PRO A 97 10.51 -6.94 0.90
C PRO A 97 11.80 -7.65 0.46
N ALA A 98 11.82 -8.22 -0.75
CA ALA A 98 12.99 -8.94 -1.27
C ALA A 98 14.24 -8.07 -1.40
N ILE A 99 14.09 -6.75 -1.45
CA ILE A 99 15.16 -5.75 -1.45
C ILE A 99 14.76 -4.56 -0.59
N SER A 100 15.69 -3.95 0.12
CA SER A 100 15.43 -2.70 0.87
C SER A 100 15.47 -1.47 -0.05
N ILE A 101 14.78 -0.39 0.35
CA ILE A 101 14.74 0.88 -0.42
C ILE A 101 16.16 1.39 -0.73
N ASN A 102 17.08 1.32 0.22
CA ASN A 102 18.46 1.79 0.05
C ASN A 102 19.30 0.97 -0.94
N LYS A 103 18.86 -0.23 -1.31
CA LYS A 103 19.50 -1.09 -2.30
C LYS A 103 18.82 -1.02 -3.67
N LEU A 104 17.72 -0.26 -3.81
CA LEU A 104 17.09 -0.05 -5.11
C LEU A 104 18.05 0.67 -6.06
N PRO A 105 18.04 0.35 -7.37
CA PRO A 105 18.67 1.19 -8.37
C PRO A 105 17.97 2.56 -8.44
N LYS A 106 18.59 3.57 -9.08
CA LYS A 106 17.90 4.85 -9.31
C LYS A 106 16.55 4.61 -9.97
N ILE A 107 15.46 5.04 -9.34
CA ILE A 107 14.10 4.91 -9.86
C ILE A 107 13.77 6.13 -10.71
N ASP A 108 13.33 5.90 -11.95
CA ASP A 108 12.89 6.94 -12.89
C ASP A 108 11.40 7.22 -12.76
N LEU A 109 10.59 6.18 -12.64
CA LEU A 109 9.13 6.26 -12.61
C LEU A 109 8.54 5.38 -11.52
N ILE A 110 7.45 5.87 -10.93
CA ILE A 110 6.58 5.06 -10.06
C ILE A 110 5.17 5.08 -10.63
N PHE A 111 4.52 3.92 -10.66
CA PHE A 111 3.10 3.79 -11.00
C PHE A 111 2.32 3.28 -9.81
N ILE A 112 1.23 3.98 -9.48
CA ILE A 112 0.26 3.55 -8.48
C ILE A 112 -1.00 3.10 -9.21
N SER A 113 -1.38 1.85 -9.00
CA SER A 113 -2.56 1.26 -9.64
C SER A 113 -3.86 1.83 -9.06
N HIS A 114 -3.94 1.92 -7.74
CA HIS A 114 -5.07 2.48 -6.99
C HIS A 114 -4.66 2.80 -5.55
N ASN A 115 -5.55 3.41 -4.77
CA ASN A 115 -5.19 4.01 -3.50
C ASN A 115 -5.44 3.15 -2.24
N HIS A 116 -5.67 1.85 -2.35
CA HIS A 116 -5.68 0.97 -1.19
C HIS A 116 -4.32 1.00 -0.45
N TYR A 117 -4.34 0.72 0.85
CA TYR A 117 -3.13 0.83 1.70
C TYR A 117 -2.05 -0.20 1.37
N ASP A 118 -2.38 -1.28 0.69
CA ASP A 118 -1.46 -2.31 0.20
C ASP A 118 -0.97 -2.09 -1.24
N HIS A 119 -1.28 -0.92 -1.84
CA HIS A 119 -0.82 -0.46 -3.15
C HIS A 119 -0.23 0.95 -3.12
N LEU A 120 -0.81 1.86 -2.33
CA LEU A 120 -0.31 3.21 -2.14
C LEU A 120 0.17 3.38 -0.69
N ASP A 121 1.47 3.31 -0.50
CA ASP A 121 2.14 3.52 0.78
C ASP A 121 2.90 4.85 0.77
N LEU A 122 2.37 5.83 1.49
CA LEU A 122 2.92 7.19 1.50
C LEU A 122 4.33 7.25 2.08
N GLU A 123 4.63 6.49 3.14
CA GLU A 123 5.98 6.47 3.73
C GLU A 123 6.99 5.90 2.73
N SER A 124 6.68 4.79 2.07
CA SER A 124 7.55 4.23 1.03
C SER A 124 7.80 5.20 -0.13
N LEU A 125 6.75 5.93 -0.57
CA LEU A 125 6.90 6.95 -1.63
C LEU A 125 7.79 8.11 -1.19
N ILE A 126 7.64 8.59 0.04
CA ILE A 126 8.47 9.66 0.61
C ILE A 126 9.93 9.21 0.70
N ASP A 127 10.19 8.01 1.21
CA ASP A 127 11.54 7.48 1.34
C ASP A 127 12.22 7.31 -0.03
N ILE A 128 11.49 6.84 -1.04
CA ILE A 128 12.01 6.70 -2.40
C ILE A 128 12.26 8.07 -3.02
N GLN A 129 11.36 9.05 -2.86
CA GLN A 129 11.56 10.38 -3.38
C GLN A 129 12.73 11.11 -2.71
N ASN A 130 12.97 10.88 -1.40
CA ASN A 130 14.13 11.44 -0.71
C ASN A 130 15.46 10.92 -1.27
N LEU A 131 15.48 9.70 -1.81
CA LEU A 131 16.66 9.12 -2.47
C LEU A 131 16.77 9.55 -3.94
N TYR A 132 15.62 9.75 -4.60
CA TYR A 132 15.52 10.01 -6.05
C TYR A 132 14.57 11.17 -6.32
N GLU A 133 15.02 12.40 -6.05
CA GLU A 133 14.20 13.63 -6.12
C GLU A 133 13.52 13.85 -7.47
N GLU A 134 14.10 13.35 -8.57
CA GLU A 134 13.57 13.51 -9.93
C GLU A 134 12.52 12.47 -10.30
N VAL A 135 12.22 11.50 -9.42
CA VAL A 135 11.25 10.43 -9.72
C VAL A 135 9.88 11.02 -10.03
N ILE A 136 9.24 10.56 -11.11
CA ILE A 136 7.88 10.93 -11.46
C ILE A 136 6.92 9.87 -10.94
N ILE A 137 5.87 10.29 -10.26
CA ILE A 137 4.87 9.41 -9.67
C ILE A 137 3.56 9.56 -10.45
N TYR A 138 3.16 8.52 -11.16
CA TYR A 138 1.88 8.44 -11.86
C TYR A 138 0.83 7.80 -10.97
N VAL A 139 -0.31 8.46 -10.85
CA VAL A 139 -1.42 8.02 -10.00
C VAL A 139 -2.75 8.12 -10.75
N PRO A 140 -3.79 7.36 -10.33
CA PRO A 140 -5.14 7.56 -10.80
C PRO A 140 -5.66 8.97 -10.51
N LYS A 141 -6.55 9.47 -11.34
CA LYS A 141 -7.23 10.75 -11.13
C LYS A 141 -7.92 10.79 -9.76
N GLY A 142 -7.64 11.85 -9.00
CA GLY A 142 -8.15 12.11 -7.65
C GLY A 142 -7.11 11.91 -6.56
N ASP A 143 -6.04 11.13 -6.80
CA ASP A 143 -5.06 10.78 -5.77
C ASP A 143 -3.92 11.81 -5.61
N LYS A 144 -3.68 12.66 -6.61
CA LYS A 144 -2.63 13.70 -6.58
C LYS A 144 -2.72 14.62 -5.35
N LYS A 145 -3.95 14.98 -4.95
CA LYS A 145 -4.17 15.83 -3.78
C LYS A 145 -3.63 15.18 -2.51
N LEU A 146 -3.90 13.89 -2.32
CA LEU A 146 -3.42 13.11 -1.17
C LEU A 146 -1.89 13.10 -1.11
N LEU A 147 -1.23 12.80 -2.24
CA LEU A 147 0.22 12.73 -2.29
C LEU A 147 0.87 14.09 -2.03
N LYS A 148 0.33 15.16 -2.62
CA LYS A 148 0.82 16.54 -2.37
C LYS A 148 0.70 16.95 -0.90
N GLN A 149 -0.39 16.59 -0.24
CA GLN A 149 -0.58 16.86 1.19
C GLN A 149 0.43 16.12 2.07
N SER A 150 1.02 15.04 1.57
CA SER A 150 2.08 14.27 2.24
C SER A 150 3.49 14.76 1.90
N GLY A 151 3.63 15.85 1.16
CA GLY A 151 4.92 16.45 0.80
C GLY A 151 5.56 15.89 -0.48
N LEU A 152 4.89 14.97 -1.17
CA LEU A 152 5.39 14.43 -2.42
C LEU A 152 5.29 15.45 -3.57
N ILE A 153 6.28 15.42 -4.47
CA ILE A 153 6.39 16.26 -5.66
C ILE A 153 6.44 15.41 -6.93
N ASN A 154 6.48 16.05 -8.10
CA ASN A 154 6.55 15.37 -9.41
C ASN A 154 5.44 14.35 -9.63
N ILE A 155 4.20 14.69 -9.25
CA ILE A 155 3.05 13.80 -9.34
C ILE A 155 2.22 14.14 -10.56
N GLU A 156 1.94 13.13 -11.38
CA GLU A 156 1.03 13.21 -12.52
C GLU A 156 -0.19 12.31 -12.32
N GLU A 157 -1.37 12.85 -12.61
CA GLU A 157 -2.61 12.10 -12.62
C GLU A 157 -2.97 11.66 -14.03
N LEU A 158 -3.47 10.42 -14.15
CA LEU A 158 -3.97 9.88 -15.40
C LEU A 158 -5.42 9.41 -15.27
N ASN A 159 -6.21 9.72 -16.29
CA ASN A 159 -7.53 9.11 -16.50
C ASN A 159 -7.39 7.77 -17.23
N TRP A 160 -8.45 6.98 -17.24
CA TRP A 160 -8.52 5.78 -18.06
C TRP A 160 -8.30 6.11 -19.55
N TRP A 161 -7.45 5.30 -20.19
CA TRP A 161 -7.03 5.42 -21.60
C TRP A 161 -6.19 6.65 -21.90
N GLU A 162 -5.84 7.43 -20.89
CA GLU A 162 -4.92 8.54 -21.07
C GLU A 162 -3.50 8.03 -21.29
N ARG A 163 -2.78 8.73 -22.17
CA ARG A 163 -1.43 8.36 -22.59
C ARG A 163 -0.43 9.44 -22.24
N ARG A 164 0.76 9.02 -21.89
CA ARG A 164 1.93 9.87 -21.69
C ARG A 164 3.13 9.26 -22.37
N LYS A 165 3.98 10.11 -22.93
CA LYS A 165 5.31 9.71 -23.38
C LYS A 165 6.33 10.10 -22.33
N PHE A 166 7.22 9.18 -22.01
CA PHE A 166 8.38 9.43 -21.18
C PHE A 166 9.60 8.81 -21.86
N LYS A 167 10.53 9.65 -22.33
CA LYS A 167 11.66 9.22 -23.18
C LYS A 167 11.16 8.38 -24.36
N ASN A 168 11.61 7.14 -24.45
CA ASN A 168 11.28 6.20 -25.53
C ASN A 168 10.11 5.25 -25.24
N ILE A 169 9.46 5.37 -24.05
CA ILE A 169 8.28 4.57 -23.70
C ILE A 169 6.98 5.37 -23.82
N GLU A 170 5.90 4.68 -24.16
CA GLU A 170 4.53 5.19 -24.07
C GLU A 170 3.82 4.50 -22.90
N ILE A 171 3.24 5.31 -22.04
CA ILE A 171 2.48 4.89 -20.86
C ILE A 171 1.00 5.05 -21.17
N THR A 172 0.21 4.01 -20.97
CA THR A 172 -1.26 4.08 -21.06
C THR A 172 -1.88 3.60 -19.76
N PHE A 173 -2.73 4.42 -19.15
CA PHE A 173 -3.47 4.03 -17.95
C PHE A 173 -4.76 3.30 -18.35
N THR A 174 -4.85 2.02 -18.05
CA THR A 174 -5.98 1.17 -18.44
C THR A 174 -6.92 0.90 -17.27
N PRO A 175 -8.25 0.84 -17.51
CA PRO A 175 -9.19 0.48 -16.46
C PRO A 175 -9.04 -0.98 -16.07
N THR A 176 -9.30 -1.27 -14.79
CA THR A 176 -9.44 -2.63 -14.28
C THR A 176 -10.71 -2.76 -13.45
N LYS A 177 -11.26 -3.98 -13.36
CA LYS A 177 -12.45 -4.25 -12.55
C LYS A 177 -12.05 -4.38 -11.08
N HIS A 178 -11.82 -3.26 -10.43
CA HIS A 178 -11.50 -3.18 -9.02
C HIS A 178 -12.05 -1.86 -8.46
N TRP A 179 -12.27 -1.79 -7.15
CA TRP A 179 -12.66 -0.57 -6.47
C TRP A 179 -11.44 0.12 -5.85
N SER A 180 -11.58 1.39 -5.56
CA SER A 180 -10.53 2.19 -4.95
C SER A 180 -11.15 3.04 -3.85
N ALA A 181 -10.64 2.96 -2.63
CA ALA A 181 -11.09 3.78 -1.52
C ALA A 181 -10.00 3.90 -0.45
N ARG A 182 -9.90 5.11 0.13
CA ARG A 182 -8.99 5.41 1.21
C ARG A 182 -9.67 6.33 2.20
N GLY A 183 -9.89 5.84 3.42
CA GLY A 183 -10.65 6.52 4.46
C GLY A 183 -12.05 5.94 4.64
N LEU A 184 -12.78 6.53 5.60
CA LEU A 184 -14.14 6.10 5.95
C LEU A 184 -15.23 6.89 5.22
N PHE A 185 -14.85 7.93 4.45
CA PHE A 185 -15.77 8.84 3.73
C PHE A 185 -15.14 9.29 2.41
#